data_4fd4e1c668822e0c71034a7d16bc8884
#
_entry.id   4fd4e1c668822e0c71034a7d16bc8884
#
_cell.length_a   1.000
_cell.length_b   1.000
_cell.length_c   1.000
_cell.angle_alpha   90.00
_cell.angle_beta   90.00
_cell.angle_gamma   90.00
#
_symmetry.space_group_name_H-M   'P 1'
#
loop_
_entity.id
_entity.type
_entity.pdbx_description
1 polymer ?
#
loop_
_entity_poly.entity_id
_entity_poly.type
_entity_poly.pdbx_seq_one_letter_code
_entity_poly.pdbx_strand_id
1 'polypeptide(L)'
;MKQSRIWLTLGILLISILILSACSLSGGNQPVEEVLPPDLPEDTESLIMLAKFDLTLKTGVDIENIVTKSIEETLFDDASLGVAEPGVNYDAIVTPGYIIMLEAGGDLYEYHASGARVVQVSE
;
A
#
# COMPACT_ATOMS: atom_id res chain seq x y z
N MET A 1 4.86 1.05 -70.33
CA MET A 1 4.10 1.82 -69.33
C MET A 1 3.23 0.95 -68.37
N LYS A 2 3.57 -0.29 -68.18
CA LYS A 2 2.77 -1.19 -67.29
C LYS A 2 3.49 -1.62 -66.03
N GLN A 3 4.71 -1.17 -65.84
CA GLN A 3 5.52 -1.60 -64.71
C GLN A 3 5.57 -0.65 -63.50
N SER A 4 5.14 0.59 -63.67
CA SER A 4 5.19 1.59 -62.57
C SER A 4 4.05 1.45 -61.57
N ARG A 5 3.00 0.70 -61.88
CA ARG A 5 1.84 0.54 -61.00
C ARG A 5 2.01 -0.59 -59.96
N ILE A 6 2.90 -1.55 -60.26
CA ILE A 6 3.12 -2.71 -59.38
C ILE A 6 4.04 -2.33 -58.22
N TRP A 7 4.94 -1.38 -58.40
CA TRP A 7 5.87 -0.96 -57.39
C TRP A 7 5.23 -0.06 -56.29
N LEU A 8 4.17 0.69 -56.69
CA LEU A 8 3.42 1.51 -55.72
C LEU A 8 2.57 0.68 -54.77
N THR A 9 2.04 -0.47 -55.22
CA THR A 9 1.24 -1.34 -54.39
C THR A 9 2.08 -2.19 -53.44
N LEU A 10 3.30 -2.54 -53.83
CA LEU A 10 4.24 -3.26 -52.94
C LEU A 10 4.80 -2.38 -51.84
N GLY A 11 5.00 -1.09 -52.12
CA GLY A 11 5.49 -0.12 -51.14
C GLY A 11 4.51 0.15 -49.99
N ILE A 12 3.23 0.11 -50.29
CA ILE A 12 2.18 0.37 -49.30
C ILE A 12 1.98 -0.85 -48.37
N LEU A 13 2.21 -2.05 -48.86
CA LEU A 13 2.05 -3.27 -48.08
C LEU A 13 3.18 -3.48 -47.06
N LEU A 14 4.37 -2.97 -47.35
CA LEU A 14 5.54 -3.06 -46.44
C LEU A 14 5.49 -2.05 -45.29
N ILE A 15 4.76 -0.95 -45.45
CA ILE A 15 4.65 0.07 -44.39
C ILE A 15 3.63 -0.35 -43.32
N SER A 16 2.68 -1.21 -43.67
CA SER A 16 1.64 -1.68 -42.72
C SER A 16 2.13 -2.70 -41.68
N ILE A 17 3.29 -3.30 -41.87
CA ILE A 17 3.80 -4.36 -40.96
C ILE A 17 4.70 -3.79 -39.85
N LEU A 18 5.09 -2.52 -39.94
CA LEU A 18 6.06 -1.92 -39.02
C LEU A 18 5.41 -1.19 -37.80
N ILE A 19 4.09 -1.23 -37.66
CA ILE A 19 3.37 -0.51 -36.59
C ILE A 19 2.95 -1.45 -35.44
N LEU A 20 3.23 -2.75 -35.49
CA LEU A 20 2.82 -3.72 -34.47
C LEU A 20 3.96 -4.18 -33.55
N SER A 21 5.06 -3.44 -33.46
CA SER A 21 6.15 -3.79 -32.53
C SER A 21 6.42 -2.72 -31.51
N ALA A 22 5.39 -2.00 -31.08
CA ALA A 22 5.41 -1.29 -29.81
C ALA A 22 4.76 -2.16 -28.73
N CYS A 23 5.28 -3.37 -28.52
CA CYS A 23 5.22 -3.98 -27.21
C CYS A 23 6.13 -3.15 -26.32
N SER A 24 5.55 -2.12 -25.71
CA SER A 24 6.15 -1.49 -24.58
C SER A 24 6.41 -2.57 -23.54
N LEU A 25 7.68 -2.92 -23.40
CA LEU A 25 8.23 -3.39 -22.15
C LEU A 25 8.21 -2.18 -21.19
N SER A 26 6.99 -1.78 -20.83
CA SER A 26 6.74 -1.10 -19.60
C SER A 26 7.00 -2.14 -18.53
N GLY A 27 8.19 -2.14 -17.99
CA GLY A 27 8.46 -2.73 -16.69
C GLY A 27 7.47 -2.06 -15.76
N GLY A 28 6.33 -2.74 -15.56
CA GLY A 28 5.25 -2.23 -14.76
C GLY A 28 5.72 -2.16 -13.33
N ASN A 29 6.02 -0.98 -12.88
CA ASN A 29 5.67 -0.59 -11.55
C ASN A 29 4.15 -0.53 -11.56
N GLN A 30 3.51 -1.67 -11.40
CA GLN A 30 2.09 -1.69 -11.07
C GLN A 30 2.00 -1.02 -9.70
N PRO A 31 1.21 0.06 -9.55
CA PRO A 31 0.87 0.54 -8.23
C PRO A 31 0.31 -0.68 -7.49
N VAL A 32 0.95 -1.03 -6.38
CA VAL A 32 0.40 -2.05 -5.48
C VAL A 32 -0.93 -1.45 -5.04
N GLU A 33 -2.02 -2.02 -5.55
CA GLU A 33 -3.37 -1.59 -5.21
C GLU A 33 -3.54 -1.84 -3.71
N GLU A 34 -3.47 -0.77 -2.95
CA GLU A 34 -3.74 -0.79 -1.52
C GLU A 34 -5.21 -1.18 -1.36
N VAL A 35 -5.44 -2.39 -0.89
CA VAL A 35 -6.80 -2.92 -0.66
C VAL A 35 -7.33 -2.32 0.65
N LEU A 36 -7.70 -1.05 0.62
CA LEU A 36 -8.51 -0.48 1.69
C LEU A 36 -9.95 -0.96 1.52
N PRO A 37 -10.59 -1.47 2.57
CA PRO A 37 -12.03 -1.73 2.55
C PRO A 37 -12.80 -0.45 2.22
N PRO A 38 -13.85 -0.50 1.37
CA PRO A 38 -14.53 0.70 0.86
C PRO A 38 -15.33 1.49 1.90
N ASP A 39 -15.45 1.01 3.12
CA ASP A 39 -16.29 1.59 4.19
C ASP A 39 -15.52 1.81 5.51
N LEU A 40 -14.25 2.24 5.44
CA LEU A 40 -13.52 2.60 6.67
C LEU A 40 -14.08 3.91 7.26
N PRO A 41 -14.31 3.98 8.58
CA PRO A 41 -14.58 5.25 9.24
C PRO A 41 -13.48 6.27 8.97
N GLU A 42 -13.85 7.55 8.84
CA GLU A 42 -12.89 8.65 8.54
C GLU A 42 -11.68 8.68 9.52
N ASP A 43 -11.89 8.23 10.75
CA ASP A 43 -10.84 8.12 11.77
C ASP A 43 -9.76 7.09 11.42
N THR A 44 -10.10 6.06 10.66
CA THR A 44 -9.21 4.94 10.34
C THR A 44 -8.12 5.34 9.36
N GLU A 45 -8.42 6.18 8.37
CA GLU A 45 -7.40 6.72 7.44
C GLU A 45 -6.32 7.50 8.20
N SER A 46 -6.73 8.29 9.18
CA SER A 46 -5.80 9.04 10.02
C SER A 46 -4.88 8.12 10.83
N LEU A 47 -5.42 7.02 11.36
CA LEU A 47 -4.64 6.02 12.11
C LEU A 47 -3.65 5.28 11.21
N ILE A 48 -4.05 4.92 9.99
CA ILE A 48 -3.16 4.32 8.99
C ILE A 48 -2.01 5.28 8.67
N MET A 49 -2.33 6.55 8.44
CA MET A 49 -1.31 7.56 8.12
C MET A 49 -0.33 7.75 9.28
N LEU A 50 -0.81 7.77 10.52
CA LEU A 50 0.04 7.84 11.71
C LEU A 50 0.95 6.61 11.82
N ALA A 51 0.42 5.40 11.59
CA ALA A 51 1.20 4.17 11.63
C ALA A 51 2.26 4.14 10.53
N LYS A 52 1.91 4.52 9.30
CA LYS A 52 2.86 4.62 8.18
C LYS A 52 3.95 5.65 8.47
N PHE A 53 3.59 6.79 9.04
CA PHE A 53 4.56 7.83 9.40
C PHE A 53 5.54 7.35 10.48
N ASP A 54 5.05 6.69 11.53
CA ASP A 54 5.90 6.09 12.56
C ASP A 54 6.83 5.02 11.97
N LEU A 55 6.30 4.18 11.07
CA LEU A 55 7.11 3.15 10.40
C LEU A 55 8.18 3.74 9.50
N THR A 56 7.88 4.83 8.77
CA THR A 56 8.87 5.58 7.98
C THR A 56 10.02 6.07 8.87
N LEU A 57 9.72 6.63 10.04
CA LEU A 57 10.73 7.11 10.97
C LEU A 57 11.62 5.97 11.52
N LYS A 58 11.08 4.79 11.69
CA LYS A 58 11.79 3.62 12.24
C LYS A 58 12.61 2.87 11.22
N THR A 59 12.10 2.74 10.00
CA THR A 59 12.71 1.91 8.95
C THR A 59 13.47 2.71 7.90
N GLY A 60 13.13 3.99 7.71
CA GLY A 60 13.63 4.83 6.63
C GLY A 60 12.96 4.54 5.27
N VAL A 61 11.97 3.67 5.22
CA VAL A 61 11.18 3.42 4.01
C VAL A 61 10.25 4.60 3.77
N ASP A 62 10.22 5.11 2.53
CA ASP A 62 9.31 6.20 2.18
C ASP A 62 7.86 5.80 2.37
N ILE A 63 7.04 6.70 2.89
CA ILE A 63 5.64 6.47 3.22
C ILE A 63 4.81 5.95 2.04
N GLU A 64 5.15 6.37 0.82
CA GLU A 64 4.53 5.94 -0.44
C GLU A 64 4.81 4.47 -0.78
N ASN A 65 5.88 3.91 -0.21
CA ASN A 65 6.30 2.51 -0.39
C ASN A 65 5.81 1.60 0.74
N ILE A 66 5.04 2.14 1.70
CA ILE A 66 4.43 1.37 2.77
C ILE A 66 3.00 1.02 2.39
N VAL A 67 2.70 -0.27 2.33
CA VAL A 67 1.41 -0.80 1.90
C VAL A 67 0.60 -1.26 3.11
N THR A 68 -0.67 -0.89 3.18
CA THR A 68 -1.61 -1.42 4.17
C THR A 68 -2.12 -2.78 3.68
N LYS A 69 -1.86 -3.83 4.45
CA LYS A 69 -2.26 -5.21 4.11
C LYS A 69 -3.62 -5.58 4.66
N SER A 70 -3.90 -5.18 5.90
CA SER A 70 -5.20 -5.40 6.54
C SER A 70 -5.47 -4.40 7.65
N ILE A 71 -6.75 -4.23 7.94
CA ILE A 71 -7.27 -3.51 9.10
C ILE A 71 -8.38 -4.33 9.70
N GLU A 72 -8.32 -4.53 11.01
CA GLU A 72 -9.32 -5.30 11.75
C GLU A 72 -9.75 -4.51 12.98
N GLU A 73 -11.07 -4.36 13.17
CA GLU A 73 -11.61 -3.82 14.41
C GLU A 73 -11.40 -4.81 15.56
N THR A 74 -11.02 -4.29 16.71
CA THR A 74 -10.82 -5.10 17.90
C THR A 74 -11.17 -4.35 19.18
N LEU A 75 -11.27 -5.09 20.28
CA LEU A 75 -11.39 -4.55 21.63
C LEU A 75 -10.15 -4.94 22.41
N PHE A 76 -9.39 -3.97 22.86
CA PHE A 76 -8.26 -4.18 23.75
C PHE A 76 -8.74 -4.20 25.20
N ASP A 77 -8.11 -5.02 26.04
CA ASP A 77 -8.49 -5.18 27.46
C ASP A 77 -8.22 -3.91 28.27
N ASP A 78 -7.27 -3.09 27.84
CA ASP A 78 -6.88 -1.86 28.49
C ASP A 78 -6.37 -0.79 27.50
N ALA A 79 -6.03 0.39 28.02
CA ALA A 79 -5.53 1.51 27.21
C ALA A 79 -4.09 1.32 26.70
N SER A 80 -3.38 0.23 27.03
CA SER A 80 -2.07 -0.09 26.46
C SER A 80 -2.16 -0.56 25.01
N LEU A 81 -3.34 -0.93 24.56
CA LEU A 81 -3.61 -1.55 23.26
C LEU A 81 -2.86 -2.90 23.08
N GLY A 82 -2.67 -3.63 24.20
CA GLY A 82 -1.92 -4.89 24.20
C GLY A 82 -0.40 -4.73 24.12
N VAL A 83 0.13 -3.49 24.15
CA VAL A 83 1.56 -3.18 24.11
C VAL A 83 1.92 -2.34 25.32
N ALA A 84 2.06 -2.99 26.47
CA ALA A 84 2.39 -2.31 27.73
C ALA A 84 3.89 -1.94 27.80
N GLU A 85 4.18 -0.70 28.10
CA GLU A 85 5.54 -0.23 28.33
C GLU A 85 5.91 -0.41 29.83
N PRO A 86 7.14 -0.84 30.15
CA PRO A 86 7.58 -1.00 31.52
C PRO A 86 7.50 0.32 32.29
N GLY A 87 6.84 0.29 33.48
CA GLY A 87 6.72 1.45 34.33
C GLY A 87 5.61 2.44 33.97
N VAL A 88 4.84 2.17 32.94
CA VAL A 88 3.65 2.95 32.56
C VAL A 88 2.41 2.27 33.12
N ASN A 89 1.55 3.03 33.80
CA ASN A 89 0.23 2.55 34.22
C ASN A 89 -0.79 2.94 33.18
N TYR A 90 -1.53 1.94 32.71
CA TYR A 90 -2.63 2.12 31.76
C TYR A 90 -3.98 1.96 32.47
N ASP A 91 -4.98 2.70 32.00
CA ASP A 91 -6.33 2.54 32.50
C ASP A 91 -6.88 1.17 32.08
N ALA A 92 -7.40 0.40 33.04
CA ALA A 92 -8.02 -0.90 32.82
C ALA A 92 -9.45 -0.73 32.27
N ILE A 93 -9.54 -0.15 31.09
CA ILE A 93 -10.80 0.13 30.38
C ILE A 93 -10.74 -0.56 29.03
N VAL A 94 -11.76 -1.37 28.71
CA VAL A 94 -11.91 -1.96 27.38
C VAL A 94 -11.91 -0.86 26.34
N THR A 95 -10.92 -0.91 25.46
CA THR A 95 -10.63 0.16 24.49
C THR A 95 -10.89 -0.34 23.09
N PRO A 96 -11.91 0.18 22.38
CA PRO A 96 -12.12 -0.16 20.98
C PRO A 96 -11.01 0.42 20.12
N GLY A 97 -10.58 -0.34 19.12
CA GLY A 97 -9.50 0.07 18.25
C GLY A 97 -9.34 -0.84 17.05
N TYR A 98 -8.15 -0.77 16.44
CA TYR A 98 -7.83 -1.46 15.21
C TYR A 98 -6.46 -2.14 15.30
N ILE A 99 -6.36 -3.30 14.67
CA ILE A 99 -5.10 -3.94 14.32
C ILE A 99 -4.82 -3.60 12.87
N ILE A 100 -3.71 -2.94 12.59
CA ILE A 100 -3.29 -2.50 11.26
C ILE A 100 -2.03 -3.27 10.88
N MET A 101 -2.08 -3.96 9.75
CA MET A 101 -0.92 -4.66 9.20
C MET A 101 -0.32 -3.84 8.06
N LEU A 102 0.93 -3.44 8.19
CA LEU A 102 1.68 -2.70 7.17
C LEU A 102 2.80 -3.57 6.60
N GLU A 103 3.12 -3.37 5.33
CA GLU A 103 4.29 -3.95 4.68
C GLU A 103 5.25 -2.82 4.25
N ALA A 104 6.51 -2.95 4.62
CA ALA A 104 7.56 -2.02 4.23
C ALA A 104 8.85 -2.79 3.94
N GLY A 105 9.44 -2.59 2.75
CA GLY A 105 10.67 -3.26 2.36
C GLY A 105 10.60 -4.80 2.26
N GLY A 106 9.38 -5.36 2.18
CA GLY A 106 9.13 -6.79 2.15
C GLY A 106 8.87 -7.44 3.52
N ASP A 107 8.97 -6.67 4.60
CA ASP A 107 8.68 -7.11 5.96
C ASP A 107 7.30 -6.62 6.42
N LEU A 108 6.64 -7.41 7.27
CA LEU A 108 5.34 -7.09 7.84
C LEU A 108 5.49 -6.48 9.23
N TYR A 109 4.69 -5.49 9.51
CA TYR A 109 4.67 -4.74 10.77
C TYR A 109 3.23 -4.63 11.27
N GLU A 110 3.01 -5.03 12.52
CA GLU A 110 1.72 -4.92 13.18
C GLU A 110 1.68 -3.65 14.02
N TYR A 111 0.58 -2.92 13.86
CA TYR A 111 0.26 -1.72 14.66
C TYR A 111 -1.08 -1.90 15.33
N HIS A 112 -1.16 -1.53 16.58
CA HIS A 112 -2.41 -1.37 17.31
C HIS A 112 -2.76 0.11 17.41
N ALA A 113 -4.00 0.45 17.17
CA ALA A 113 -4.44 1.83 17.06
C ALA A 113 -5.78 2.07 17.77
N SER A 114 -5.91 3.22 18.43
CA SER A 114 -7.17 3.69 19.03
C SER A 114 -7.12 5.20 19.24
N GLY A 115 -8.22 5.89 18.95
CA GLY A 115 -8.32 7.33 19.05
C GLY A 115 -7.29 8.03 18.16
N ALA A 116 -6.29 8.68 18.75
CA ALA A 116 -5.18 9.33 18.03
C ALA A 116 -3.83 8.64 18.34
N ARG A 117 -3.84 7.43 18.85
CA ARG A 117 -2.65 6.68 19.25
C ARG A 117 -2.43 5.48 18.37
N VAL A 118 -1.19 5.29 17.95
CA VAL A 118 -0.73 4.08 17.26
C VAL A 118 0.49 3.53 17.99
N VAL A 119 0.59 2.22 18.10
CA VAL A 119 1.69 1.53 18.78
C VAL A 119 2.12 0.35 17.92
N GLN A 120 3.39 0.27 17.59
CA GLN A 120 3.94 -0.89 16.91
C GLN A 120 4.10 -2.06 17.88
N VAL A 121 3.62 -3.24 17.48
CA VAL A 121 3.91 -4.47 18.20
C VAL A 121 5.32 -4.92 17.83
N SER A 122 6.22 -4.99 18.79
CA SER A 122 7.56 -5.55 18.60
C SER A 122 7.52 -7.05 18.88
N GLU A 123 7.99 -7.86 17.92
CA GLU A 123 8.31 -9.27 18.15
C GLU A 123 9.49 -9.44 19.12
#